data_201020f0ac401580a0143a0150d1ea2f
#
_entry.id   201020f0ac401580a0143a0150d1ea2f
#
_cell.length_a   1.000
_cell.length_b   1.000
_cell.length_c   1.000
_cell.angle_alpha   90.00
_cell.angle_beta   90.00
_cell.angle_gamma   90.00
#
_symmetry.space_group_name_H-M   'P 1'
#
loop_
_entity.id
_entity.type
_entity.pdbx_description
1 polymer ?
#
loop_
_entity_poly.entity_id
_entity_poly.type
_entity_poly.pdbx_seq_one_letter_code
_entity_poly.pdbx_strand_id
1 'polypeptide(L)'
;MKFKIVGKYIKDLKFSIPNSKVCLMLAKNIANYKINIDIKSNQVDKNILEIFTTLNLIPITDNFEKIDTKIVYATIIELIDKQIQKKDMEKIILIDVPTEIYAELRGIFVSLFERSGFKDIKISENVDF
;
A
#
# COMPACT_ATOMS: atom_id res chain seq x y z
N MET A 1 -21.63 -0.72 10.38
CA MET A 1 -20.17 -0.81 10.30
C MET A 1 -19.65 -1.73 11.39
N LYS A 2 -18.81 -2.69 11.04
CA LYS A 2 -18.34 -3.72 11.98
C LYS A 2 -17.04 -3.36 12.68
N PHE A 3 -16.38 -2.30 12.25
CA PHE A 3 -15.11 -1.85 12.83
C PHE A 3 -15.01 -0.33 12.79
N LYS A 4 -14.07 0.18 13.57
CA LYS A 4 -13.77 1.61 13.63
C LYS A 4 -12.26 1.78 13.50
N ILE A 5 -11.82 2.67 12.63
CA ILE A 5 -10.39 3.00 12.52
C ILE A 5 -10.05 3.96 13.66
N VAL A 6 -9.11 3.55 14.51
CA VAL A 6 -8.70 4.34 15.67
C VAL A 6 -7.33 4.95 15.53
N GLY A 7 -6.56 4.52 14.55
CA GLY A 7 -5.25 5.09 14.29
C GLY A 7 -4.69 4.64 12.95
N LYS A 8 -3.82 5.46 12.38
CA LYS A 8 -3.12 5.16 11.12
C LYS A 8 -1.72 5.74 11.19
N TYR A 9 -0.74 5.02 10.63
CA TYR A 9 0.61 5.55 10.53
C TYR A 9 1.39 4.85 9.42
N ILE A 10 2.44 5.52 8.95
CA ILE A 10 3.38 4.91 8.02
C ILE A 10 4.42 4.17 8.85
N LYS A 11 4.44 2.85 8.74
CA LYS A 11 5.37 2.03 9.50
C LYS A 11 6.76 2.01 8.85
N ASP A 12 6.79 1.95 7.52
CA ASP A 12 8.04 1.89 6.78
C ASP A 12 7.82 2.52 5.42
N LEU A 13 8.87 3.18 4.94
CA LEU A 13 8.82 3.86 3.65
C LEU A 13 10.17 3.74 2.98
N LYS A 14 10.17 3.17 1.78
CA LYS A 14 11.36 3.12 0.96
C LYS A 14 11.02 3.63 -0.44
N PHE A 15 11.79 4.59 -0.90
CA PHE A 15 11.66 5.12 -2.26
C PHE A 15 13.06 5.50 -2.72
N SER A 16 13.61 4.68 -3.61
CA SER A 16 14.98 4.84 -4.05
C SER A 16 15.08 4.72 -5.57
N ILE A 17 15.63 5.74 -6.18
CA ILE A 17 16.04 5.74 -7.58
C ILE A 17 17.56 5.66 -7.55
N PRO A 18 18.17 4.56 -8.01
CA PRO A 18 19.57 4.28 -7.70
C PRO A 18 20.58 5.20 -8.38
N ASN A 19 20.24 5.78 -9.54
CA ASN A 19 21.16 6.65 -10.26
C ASN A 19 20.43 7.48 -11.31
N SER A 20 21.18 8.39 -11.95
CA SER A 20 20.64 9.32 -12.95
C SER A 20 20.09 8.61 -14.18
N LYS A 21 20.74 7.55 -14.61
CA LYS A 21 20.30 6.80 -15.80
C LYS A 21 18.91 6.19 -15.56
N VAL A 22 18.71 5.58 -14.42
CA VAL A 22 17.41 5.02 -14.04
C VAL A 22 16.36 6.12 -13.97
N CYS A 23 16.70 7.26 -13.37
CA CYS A 23 15.80 8.41 -13.29
C CYS A 23 15.38 8.90 -14.68
N LEU A 24 16.34 9.07 -15.59
CA LEU A 24 16.06 9.55 -16.93
C LEU A 24 15.21 8.56 -17.75
N MET A 25 15.33 7.28 -17.46
CA MET A 25 14.58 6.23 -18.18
C MET A 25 13.26 5.87 -17.51
N LEU A 26 12.97 6.41 -16.34
CA LEU A 26 11.83 5.97 -15.54
C LEU A 26 10.50 6.23 -16.24
N ALA A 27 10.34 7.38 -16.88
CA ALA A 27 9.10 7.70 -17.58
C ALA A 27 8.76 6.64 -18.65
N LYS A 28 9.81 6.08 -19.30
CA LYS A 28 9.65 5.02 -20.29
C LYS A 28 9.42 3.66 -19.62
N ASN A 29 10.14 3.38 -18.55
CA ASN A 29 10.14 2.04 -17.93
C ASN A 29 9.00 1.84 -16.94
N ILE A 30 8.31 2.90 -16.52
CA ILE A 30 7.26 2.77 -15.49
C ILE A 30 6.15 1.81 -15.91
N ALA A 31 5.85 1.72 -17.20
CA ALA A 31 4.86 0.78 -17.72
C ALA A 31 5.26 -0.68 -17.55
N ASN A 32 6.54 -0.95 -17.25
CA ASN A 32 7.06 -2.30 -17.01
C ASN A 32 7.03 -2.69 -15.54
N TYR A 33 6.34 -1.89 -14.71
CA TYR A 33 6.10 -2.22 -13.31
C TYR A 33 4.63 -2.52 -13.10
N LYS A 34 4.35 -3.35 -12.12
CA LYS A 34 2.98 -3.59 -11.65
C LYS A 34 2.91 -3.33 -10.16
N ILE A 35 1.73 -2.95 -9.69
CA ILE A 35 1.47 -2.76 -8.27
C ILE A 35 1.39 -4.13 -7.61
N ASN A 36 2.10 -4.28 -6.50
CA ASN A 36 1.98 -5.43 -5.64
C ASN A 36 1.50 -4.98 -4.28
N ILE A 37 0.46 -5.63 -3.76
CA ILE A 37 -0.10 -5.32 -2.46
C ILE A 37 -0.08 -6.58 -1.61
N ASP A 38 0.46 -6.45 -0.40
CA ASP A 38 0.51 -7.52 0.59
C ASP A 38 -0.17 -7.03 1.86
N ILE A 39 -0.95 -7.91 2.49
CA ILE A 39 -1.72 -7.55 3.69
C ILE A 39 -1.39 -8.55 4.79
N LYS A 40 -1.01 -8.02 5.95
CA LYS A 40 -0.77 -8.78 7.16
C LYS A 40 -1.53 -8.17 8.30
N SER A 41 -1.85 -8.96 9.29
CA SER A 41 -2.55 -8.46 10.47
C SER A 41 -1.93 -9.02 11.74
N ASN A 42 -2.14 -8.28 12.82
CA ASN A 42 -1.65 -8.64 14.15
C ASN A 42 -2.67 -8.17 15.18
N GLN A 43 -2.95 -9.02 16.15
CA GLN A 43 -3.81 -8.63 17.26
C GLN A 43 -2.98 -7.86 18.29
N VAL A 44 -3.37 -6.62 18.55
CA VAL A 44 -2.67 -5.73 19.48
C VAL A 44 -3.22 -5.87 20.88
N ASP A 45 -4.53 -5.98 20.99
CA ASP A 45 -5.23 -6.10 22.27
C ASP A 45 -6.58 -6.77 21.99
N LYS A 46 -7.38 -6.97 23.03
CA LYS A 46 -8.73 -7.50 22.87
C LYS A 46 -9.55 -6.54 21.97
N ASN A 47 -10.08 -7.06 20.88
CA ASN A 47 -10.85 -6.30 19.89
C ASN A 47 -10.07 -5.21 19.13
N ILE A 48 -8.76 -5.12 19.32
CA ILE A 48 -7.90 -4.19 18.60
C ILE A 48 -6.98 -4.96 17.67
N LEU A 49 -7.07 -4.66 16.39
CA LEU A 49 -6.23 -5.26 15.35
C LEU A 49 -5.39 -4.20 14.67
N GLU A 50 -4.21 -4.58 14.27
CA GLU A 50 -3.34 -3.75 13.44
C GLU A 50 -3.19 -4.43 12.09
N ILE A 51 -3.46 -3.71 11.01
CA ILE A 51 -3.43 -4.24 9.66
C ILE A 51 -2.34 -3.50 8.89
N PHE A 52 -1.38 -4.26 8.37
CA PHE A 52 -0.27 -3.72 7.59
C PHE A 52 -0.57 -3.93 6.12
N THR A 53 -0.77 -2.85 5.39
CA THR A 53 -0.96 -2.88 3.95
C THR A 53 0.33 -2.40 3.30
N THR A 54 0.99 -3.28 2.57
CA THR A 54 2.24 -2.98 1.89
C THR A 54 1.97 -2.76 0.42
N LEU A 55 2.45 -1.64 -0.11
CA LEU A 55 2.36 -1.30 -1.52
C LEU A 55 3.78 -1.15 -2.06
N ASN A 56 4.08 -1.86 -3.14
CA ASN A 56 5.33 -1.69 -3.86
C ASN A 56 5.13 -1.92 -5.35
N LEU A 57 6.09 -1.47 -6.15
CA LEU A 57 6.13 -1.74 -7.58
C LEU A 57 7.07 -2.89 -7.84
N ILE A 58 6.59 -3.87 -8.59
CA ILE A 58 7.36 -5.03 -8.98
C ILE A 58 7.61 -4.96 -10.49
N PRO A 59 8.85 -5.11 -10.96
CA PRO A 59 9.11 -5.12 -12.39
C PRO A 59 8.52 -6.36 -13.05
N ILE A 60 7.96 -6.18 -14.24
CA ILE A 60 7.40 -7.27 -15.04
C ILE A 60 8.51 -7.96 -15.82
N THR A 61 9.57 -7.22 -16.17
CA THR A 61 10.71 -7.74 -16.95
C THR A 61 12.02 -7.47 -16.22
N ASP A 62 13.10 -8.17 -16.60
CA ASP A 62 14.41 -8.06 -15.97
C ASP A 62 15.43 -7.31 -16.81
N ASN A 63 15.02 -6.70 -17.92
CA ASN A 63 15.92 -6.11 -18.90
C ASN A 63 16.32 -4.66 -18.62
N PHE A 64 16.10 -4.17 -17.41
CA PHE A 64 16.47 -2.80 -17.02
C PHE A 64 16.80 -2.75 -15.54
N GLU A 65 17.55 -1.71 -15.15
CA GLU A 65 17.87 -1.46 -13.75
C GLU A 65 16.64 -0.86 -13.05
N LYS A 66 16.36 -1.30 -11.84
CA LYS A 66 15.07 -1.08 -11.17
C LYS A 66 15.15 -0.03 -10.07
N ILE A 67 14.02 0.66 -9.86
CA ILE A 67 13.80 1.45 -8.65
C ILE A 67 13.39 0.51 -7.52
N ASP A 68 13.53 0.98 -6.30
CA ASP A 68 13.14 0.22 -5.11
C ASP A 68 12.12 1.04 -4.32
N THR A 69 10.90 0.53 -4.26
CA THR A 69 9.78 1.24 -3.63
C THR A 69 9.03 0.31 -2.69
N LYS A 70 8.65 0.85 -1.54
CA LYS A 70 7.86 0.11 -0.56
C LYS A 70 7.23 1.08 0.42
N ILE A 71 5.93 0.95 0.64
CA ILE A 71 5.26 1.65 1.74
C ILE A 71 4.53 0.60 2.55
N VAL A 72 4.78 0.57 3.86
CA VAL A 72 4.01 -0.23 4.81
C VAL A 72 3.14 0.72 5.60
N TYR A 73 1.85 0.65 5.37
CA TYR A 73 0.86 1.50 6.02
C TYR A 73 0.14 0.70 7.09
N ALA A 74 0.19 1.17 8.32
CA ALA A 74 -0.45 0.51 9.45
C ALA A 74 -1.78 1.16 9.76
N THR A 75 -2.83 0.34 9.87
CA THR A 75 -4.18 0.78 10.23
C THR A 75 -4.59 0.05 11.48
N ILE A 76 -4.91 0.79 12.53
CA ILE A 76 -5.36 0.21 13.80
C ILE A 76 -6.87 0.31 13.83
N ILE A 77 -7.54 -0.82 14.02
CA ILE A 77 -8.99 -0.86 14.08
C ILE A 77 -9.46 -1.44 15.41
N GLU A 78 -10.63 -0.99 15.83
CA GLU A 78 -11.36 -1.59 16.93
C GLU A 78 -12.56 -2.32 16.37
N LEU A 79 -12.73 -3.59 16.75
CA LEU A 79 -13.89 -4.37 16.37
C LEU A 79 -15.08 -3.98 17.24
N ILE A 80 -16.17 -3.57 16.61
CA ILE A 80 -17.39 -3.16 17.31
C ILE A 80 -18.12 -4.39 17.83
N ASP A 81 -18.21 -5.42 16.99
CA ASP A 81 -18.80 -6.70 17.37
C ASP A 81 -17.72 -7.60 18.00
N LYS A 82 -17.86 -7.86 19.28
CA LYS A 82 -16.89 -8.66 20.05
C LYS A 82 -16.99 -10.15 19.77
N GLN A 83 -18.04 -10.60 19.08
CA GLN A 83 -18.26 -12.00 18.75
C GLN A 83 -18.27 -12.21 17.24
N ILE A 84 -17.45 -11.44 16.55
CA ILE A 84 -17.36 -11.51 15.09
C ILE A 84 -16.87 -12.91 14.64
N GLN A 85 -17.50 -13.45 13.60
CA GLN A 85 -17.08 -14.71 13.03
C GLN A 85 -15.80 -14.56 12.23
N LYS A 86 -15.02 -15.63 12.15
CA LYS A 86 -13.74 -15.64 11.45
C LYS A 86 -13.87 -15.18 10.00
N LYS A 87 -14.92 -15.59 9.30
CA LYS A 87 -15.16 -15.21 7.90
C LYS A 87 -15.35 -13.70 7.74
N ASP A 88 -16.09 -13.09 8.66
CA ASP A 88 -16.33 -11.63 8.64
C ASP A 88 -15.06 -10.88 9.01
N MET A 89 -14.27 -11.42 9.94
CA MET A 89 -12.99 -10.82 10.30
C MET A 89 -12.00 -10.84 9.14
N GLU A 90 -11.93 -11.94 8.41
CA GLU A 90 -11.08 -12.06 7.23
C GLU A 90 -11.48 -11.03 6.16
N LYS A 91 -12.78 -10.83 5.95
CA LYS A 91 -13.27 -9.82 5.02
C LYS A 91 -12.85 -8.41 5.43
N ILE A 92 -12.96 -8.09 6.70
CA ILE A 92 -12.53 -6.78 7.22
C ILE A 92 -11.05 -6.56 6.95
N ILE A 93 -10.21 -7.55 7.28
CA ILE A 93 -8.76 -7.46 7.14
C ILE A 93 -8.31 -7.39 5.68
N LEU A 94 -8.87 -8.24 4.83
CA LEU A 94 -8.38 -8.42 3.47
C LEU A 94 -9.10 -7.55 2.43
N ILE A 95 -10.29 -7.05 2.73
CA ILE A 95 -11.10 -6.31 1.77
C ILE A 95 -11.49 -4.94 2.29
N ASP A 96 -12.21 -4.88 3.41
CA ASP A 96 -12.85 -3.64 3.86
C ASP A 96 -11.83 -2.57 4.26
N VAL A 97 -10.85 -2.91 5.08
CA VAL A 97 -9.83 -1.96 5.53
C VAL A 97 -8.91 -1.54 4.37
N PRO A 98 -8.35 -2.48 3.58
CA PRO A 98 -7.53 -2.07 2.44
C PRO A 98 -8.25 -1.19 1.44
N THR A 99 -9.52 -1.49 1.16
CA THR A 99 -10.34 -0.67 0.25
C THR A 99 -10.47 0.76 0.77
N GLU A 100 -10.70 0.90 2.08
CA GLU A 100 -10.89 2.22 2.68
C GLU A 100 -9.61 3.05 2.71
N ILE A 101 -8.44 2.43 2.96
CA ILE A 101 -7.18 3.17 3.09
C ILE A 101 -6.41 3.33 1.78
N TYR A 102 -6.82 2.64 0.72
CA TYR A 102 -6.05 2.61 -0.52
C TYR A 102 -5.83 3.99 -1.14
N ALA A 103 -6.83 4.86 -1.10
CA ALA A 103 -6.71 6.22 -1.65
C ALA A 103 -5.59 7.01 -0.97
N GLU A 104 -5.47 6.89 0.36
CA GLU A 104 -4.38 7.55 1.09
C GLU A 104 -3.03 6.95 0.73
N LEU A 105 -2.95 5.63 0.68
CA LEU A 105 -1.72 4.91 0.36
C LEU A 105 -1.25 5.24 -1.06
N ARG A 106 -2.16 5.23 -2.02
CA ARG A 106 -1.88 5.64 -3.40
C ARG A 106 -1.41 7.09 -3.46
N GLY A 107 -2.06 7.98 -2.72
CA GLY A 107 -1.70 9.39 -2.69
C GLY A 107 -0.27 9.63 -2.21
N ILE A 108 0.15 8.91 -1.18
CA ILE A 108 1.53 8.97 -0.69
C ILE A 108 2.50 8.53 -1.79
N PHE A 109 2.18 7.43 -2.44
CA PHE A 109 3.03 6.86 -3.48
C PHE A 109 3.18 7.81 -4.68
N VAL A 110 2.07 8.35 -5.16
CA VAL A 110 2.06 9.32 -6.26
C VAL A 110 2.85 10.58 -5.88
N SER A 111 2.68 11.07 -4.66
CA SER A 111 3.40 12.23 -4.14
C SER A 111 4.91 12.05 -4.19
N LEU A 112 5.40 10.85 -3.90
CA LEU A 112 6.84 10.55 -3.96
C LEU A 112 7.38 10.67 -5.39
N PHE A 113 6.62 10.19 -6.37
CA PHE A 113 6.99 10.35 -7.77
C PHE A 113 6.95 11.81 -8.21
N GLU A 114 5.91 12.55 -7.81
CA GLU A 114 5.81 13.97 -8.14
C GLU A 114 6.97 14.77 -7.57
N ARG A 115 7.39 14.48 -6.34
CA ARG A 115 8.54 15.11 -5.70
C ARG A 115 9.86 14.75 -6.36
N SER A 116 9.88 13.69 -7.13
CA SER A 116 11.03 13.29 -7.94
C SER A 116 10.94 13.80 -9.38
N GLY A 117 9.98 14.66 -9.67
CA GLY A 117 9.83 15.30 -10.98
C GLY A 117 8.91 14.58 -11.95
N PHE A 118 8.19 13.55 -11.52
CA PHE A 118 7.31 12.77 -12.39
C PHE A 118 5.85 13.13 -12.14
N LYS A 119 5.29 13.98 -13.01
CA LYS A 119 3.93 14.51 -12.82
C LYS A 119 2.83 13.61 -13.38
N ASP A 120 3.15 12.71 -14.28
CA ASP A 120 2.16 11.94 -15.03
C ASP A 120 2.22 10.44 -14.73
N ILE A 121 2.69 10.07 -13.55
CA ILE A 121 2.70 8.67 -13.14
C ILE A 121 1.28 8.21 -12.89
N LYS A 122 0.87 7.17 -13.62
CA LYS A 122 -0.48 6.62 -13.51
C LYS A 122 -0.44 5.35 -12.66
N ILE A 123 -0.97 5.46 -11.46
CA ILE A 123 -1.18 4.32 -10.57
C ILE A 123 -2.69 4.15 -10.46
N SER A 124 -3.17 2.92 -10.60
CA SER A 124 -4.59 2.62 -10.59
C SER A 124 -5.29 3.24 -9.39
N GLU A 125 -6.38 3.97 -9.62
CA GLU A 125 -7.15 4.62 -8.56
C GLU A 125 -7.94 3.62 -7.72
N ASN A 126 -8.24 2.47 -8.29
CA ASN A 126 -9.01 1.43 -7.63
C ASN A 126 -8.29 0.11 -7.76
N VAL A 127 -8.31 -0.66 -6.69
CA VAL A 127 -7.80 -2.03 -6.65
C VAL A 127 -8.90 -2.91 -6.11
N ASP A 128 -9.07 -4.05 -6.75
CA ASP A 128 -10.06 -5.04 -6.35
C ASP A 128 -9.43 -5.98 -5.33
N PHE A 129 -9.81 -5.79 -4.08
CA PHE A 129 -9.27 -6.57 -2.96
C PHE A 129 -10.03 -7.86 -2.69
#